data_225f07382e9e1f694930c85d74370bfa
#
_entry.id   225f07382e9e1f694930c85d74370bfa
#
_cell.length_a   1.000
_cell.length_b   1.000
_cell.length_c   1.000
_cell.angle_alpha   90.00
_cell.angle_beta   90.00
_cell.angle_gamma   90.00
#
_symmetry.space_group_name_H-M   'P 1'
#
loop_
_entity.id
_entity.type
_entity.pdbx_description
1 polymer ?
#
loop_
_entity_poly.entity_id
_entity_poly.type
_entity_poly.pdbx_seq_one_letter_code
_entity_poly.pdbx_strand_id
1 'polypeptide(L)'
;MKKLLIALLFTFVSTSAYAGGHSPCGVTDGSIKILANEFTTYRIFMDEVKSCAGPDADFSVTHSVDHNKLQVAALSANPAEFSAKLVTNGSITTLMNDNLIRPLDDLVAKYGSALQDNQKIVIDGKIYAVAFMANAQHLWYRESILNDLGIAVPSTYEEVIAAAEKIKASGKMANPYAGAFKSGWNLGQEFVNMYLGHGGDFFKAGTAEVSVNNAKGVAALNMLK
;
A
#
# COMPACT_ATOMS: atom_id res chain seq x y z
N MET A 1 28.60 -39.79 62.23
CA MET A 1 28.58 -38.42 61.64
C MET A 1 28.75 -38.56 60.16
N LYS A 2 27.69 -38.58 59.41
CA LYS A 2 27.67 -38.73 57.93
C LYS A 2 27.60 -37.36 57.34
N LYS A 3 28.62 -36.94 56.59
CA LYS A 3 28.65 -35.68 55.82
C LYS A 3 27.89 -35.90 54.53
N LEU A 4 26.81 -35.12 54.38
CA LEU A 4 26.02 -35.09 53.17
C LEU A 4 26.66 -34.08 52.19
N LEU A 5 27.20 -34.57 51.07
CA LEU A 5 27.68 -33.74 49.97
C LEU A 5 26.47 -33.41 49.07
N ILE A 6 26.05 -32.15 49.06
CA ILE A 6 25.06 -31.63 48.08
C ILE A 6 25.84 -31.20 46.85
N ALA A 7 25.73 -31.98 45.78
CA ALA A 7 26.22 -31.58 44.46
C ALA A 7 25.17 -30.65 43.80
N LEU A 8 25.54 -29.36 43.66
CA LEU A 8 24.76 -28.39 42.86
C LEU A 8 25.00 -28.69 41.38
N LEU A 9 24.00 -29.27 40.73
CA LEU A 9 23.97 -29.34 39.27
C LEU A 9 23.65 -27.96 38.71
N PHE A 10 24.65 -27.24 38.20
CA PHE A 10 24.46 -26.08 37.35
C PHE A 10 24.08 -26.60 35.96
N THR A 11 22.79 -26.56 35.62
CA THR A 11 22.32 -26.67 34.24
C THR A 11 22.70 -25.39 33.51
N PHE A 12 23.74 -25.44 32.70
CA PHE A 12 24.04 -24.46 31.68
C PHE A 12 22.93 -24.53 30.63
N VAL A 13 21.96 -23.59 30.69
CA VAL A 13 21.11 -23.29 29.56
C VAL A 13 22.04 -22.58 28.56
N SER A 14 22.56 -23.32 27.60
CA SER A 14 23.21 -22.74 26.43
C SER A 14 22.13 -22.00 25.62
N THR A 15 22.01 -20.71 25.83
CA THR A 15 21.40 -19.81 24.84
C THR A 15 22.28 -19.91 23.60
N SER A 16 21.82 -20.63 22.60
CA SER A 16 22.42 -20.60 21.27
C SER A 16 22.33 -19.19 20.79
N ALA A 17 23.41 -18.42 20.93
CA ALA A 17 23.59 -17.20 20.21
C ALA A 17 23.52 -17.57 18.72
N TYR A 18 22.52 -17.12 18.02
CA TYR A 18 22.51 -17.14 16.57
C TYR A 18 23.61 -16.19 16.08
N ALA A 19 24.84 -16.68 16.11
CA ALA A 19 25.97 -16.04 15.47
C ALA A 19 26.23 -16.83 14.18
N GLY A 20 25.88 -16.29 13.08
CA GLY A 20 26.28 -16.79 11.77
C GLY A 20 25.20 -16.67 10.71
N GLY A 21 25.32 -15.72 9.86
CA GLY A 21 25.13 -15.78 8.42
C GLY A 21 23.90 -16.46 7.78
N HIS A 22 22.85 -16.75 8.53
CA HIS A 22 21.63 -17.29 7.94
C HIS A 22 20.69 -16.14 7.60
N SER A 23 20.51 -15.91 6.30
CA SER A 23 19.38 -15.10 5.82
C SER A 23 18.07 -15.79 6.22
N PRO A 24 17.19 -15.16 7.00
CA PRO A 24 15.91 -15.76 7.39
C PRO A 24 15.03 -16.12 6.18
N CYS A 25 15.27 -15.47 5.04
CA CYS A 25 14.52 -15.65 3.80
C CYS A 25 15.30 -16.44 2.72
N GLY A 26 16.46 -16.99 3.05
CA GLY A 26 17.27 -17.77 2.11
C GLY A 26 17.96 -16.94 1.02
N VAL A 27 17.98 -15.60 1.12
CA VAL A 27 18.74 -14.73 0.20
C VAL A 27 20.15 -14.55 0.76
N THR A 28 21.09 -15.28 0.22
CA THR A 28 22.47 -15.34 0.75
C THR A 28 23.44 -14.44 0.02
N ASP A 29 23.21 -14.18 -1.27
CA ASP A 29 24.09 -13.41 -2.13
C ASP A 29 23.31 -12.70 -3.25
N GLY A 30 24.01 -11.99 -4.12
CA GLY A 30 23.46 -11.29 -5.28
C GLY A 30 23.08 -9.84 -5.01
N SER A 31 22.67 -9.14 -6.06
CA SER A 31 22.26 -7.73 -6.01
C SER A 31 20.75 -7.60 -6.21
N ILE A 32 20.09 -7.01 -5.24
CA ILE A 32 18.65 -6.73 -5.26
C ILE A 32 18.47 -5.21 -5.16
N LYS A 33 18.02 -4.58 -6.25
CA LYS A 33 17.76 -3.15 -6.32
C LYS A 33 16.27 -2.92 -6.53
N ILE A 34 15.64 -2.17 -5.64
CA ILE A 34 14.20 -1.93 -5.66
C ILE A 34 13.92 -0.45 -5.89
N LEU A 35 13.04 -0.13 -6.84
CA LEU A 35 12.47 1.20 -7.00
C LEU A 35 11.14 1.29 -6.27
N ALA A 36 11.07 2.17 -5.27
CA ALA A 36 9.95 2.27 -4.35
C ALA A 36 9.40 3.70 -4.22
N ASN A 37 8.15 3.80 -3.77
CA ASN A 37 7.57 5.08 -3.36
C ASN A 37 8.22 5.60 -2.07
N GLU A 38 8.05 6.88 -1.79
CA GLU A 38 8.58 7.57 -0.61
C GLU A 38 7.46 7.86 0.39
N PHE A 39 7.31 7.00 1.42
CA PHE A 39 6.49 7.26 2.59
C PHE A 39 6.89 6.33 3.75
N THR A 40 6.65 6.76 4.97
CA THR A 40 7.19 6.14 6.20
C THR A 40 6.87 4.64 6.32
N THR A 41 5.61 4.24 6.12
CA THR A 41 5.20 2.83 6.23
C THR A 41 5.96 1.95 5.24
N TYR A 42 6.24 2.48 4.04
CA TYR A 42 6.96 1.73 3.02
C TYR A 42 8.44 1.57 3.36
N ARG A 43 9.05 2.59 3.97
CA ARG A 43 10.42 2.46 4.49
C ARG A 43 10.53 1.37 5.52
N ILE A 44 9.62 1.35 6.51
CA ILE A 44 9.57 0.30 7.54
C ILE A 44 9.44 -1.08 6.89
N PHE A 45 8.53 -1.23 5.92
CA PHE A 45 8.37 -2.50 5.21
C PHE A 45 9.63 -2.92 4.44
N MET A 46 10.32 -1.99 3.77
CA MET A 46 11.55 -2.28 3.04
C MET A 46 12.73 -2.59 3.98
N ASP A 47 12.78 -1.98 5.16
CA ASP A 47 13.78 -2.30 6.17
C ASP A 47 13.59 -3.74 6.70
N GLU A 48 12.35 -4.18 6.90
CA GLU A 48 12.04 -5.58 7.22
C GLU A 48 12.43 -6.53 6.09
N VAL A 49 12.13 -6.19 4.83
CA VAL A 49 12.56 -6.98 3.67
C VAL A 49 14.08 -7.07 3.60
N LYS A 50 14.78 -5.96 3.87
CA LYS A 50 16.24 -5.93 3.92
C LYS A 50 16.80 -6.82 5.02
N SER A 51 16.15 -6.89 6.18
CA SER A 51 16.57 -7.76 7.29
C SER A 51 16.53 -9.26 6.92
N CYS A 52 15.77 -9.62 5.90
CA CYS A 52 15.73 -10.96 5.32
C CYS A 52 16.96 -11.32 4.48
N ALA A 53 17.70 -10.32 4.01
CA ALA A 53 18.90 -10.55 3.19
C ALA A 53 20.09 -10.97 4.07
N GLY A 54 20.92 -11.87 3.55
CA GLY A 54 22.19 -12.25 4.18
C GLY A 54 23.23 -11.13 4.06
N PRO A 55 24.33 -11.23 4.80
CA PRO A 55 25.37 -10.19 4.84
C PRO A 55 26.07 -9.98 3.47
N ASP A 56 26.08 -10.99 2.62
CA ASP A 56 26.72 -10.95 1.30
C ASP A 56 25.76 -10.51 0.18
N ALA A 57 24.50 -10.24 0.51
CA ALA A 57 23.53 -9.72 -0.44
C ALA A 57 23.63 -8.19 -0.53
N ASP A 58 23.86 -7.66 -1.74
CA ASP A 58 23.76 -6.23 -2.04
C ASP A 58 22.29 -5.84 -2.17
N PHE A 59 21.69 -5.40 -1.08
CA PHE A 59 20.29 -4.99 -1.04
C PHE A 59 20.16 -3.46 -0.93
N SER A 60 19.53 -2.85 -1.92
CA SER A 60 19.30 -1.41 -1.93
C SER A 60 17.88 -1.05 -2.36
N VAL A 61 17.35 0.03 -1.81
CA VAL A 61 16.03 0.57 -2.15
C VAL A 61 16.16 2.06 -2.48
N THR A 62 15.74 2.43 -3.68
CA THR A 62 15.61 3.83 -4.07
C THR A 62 14.19 4.29 -3.79
N HIS A 63 14.02 5.12 -2.77
CA HIS A 63 12.74 5.74 -2.42
C HIS A 63 12.56 7.06 -3.15
N SER A 64 11.46 7.22 -3.89
CA SER A 64 11.17 8.46 -4.62
C SER A 64 9.66 8.68 -4.76
N VAL A 65 9.21 9.89 -4.48
CA VAL A 65 7.82 10.32 -4.79
C VAL A 65 7.54 10.29 -6.30
N ASP A 66 8.59 10.36 -7.12
CA ASP A 66 8.51 10.32 -8.57
C ASP A 66 8.74 8.91 -9.16
N HIS A 67 8.75 7.85 -8.33
CA HIS A 67 9.04 6.49 -8.75
C HIS A 67 8.25 6.04 -10.00
N ASN A 68 7.01 6.51 -10.17
CA ASN A 68 6.20 6.19 -11.35
C ASN A 68 6.64 6.94 -12.61
N LYS A 69 7.26 8.12 -12.49
CA LYS A 69 7.83 8.84 -13.63
C LYS A 69 9.17 8.23 -14.07
N LEU A 70 9.94 7.71 -13.12
CA LEU A 70 11.25 7.12 -13.37
C LEU A 70 11.18 5.71 -13.96
N GLN A 71 10.08 4.99 -13.73
CA GLN A 71 9.98 3.55 -13.94
C GLN A 71 10.30 3.10 -15.37
N VAL A 72 9.80 3.79 -16.39
CA VAL A 72 9.99 3.36 -17.78
C VAL A 72 11.46 3.47 -18.17
N ALA A 73 12.09 4.63 -17.92
CA ALA A 73 13.50 4.83 -18.23
C ALA A 73 14.42 3.85 -17.49
N ALA A 74 14.18 3.67 -16.18
CA ALA A 74 15.01 2.81 -15.34
C ALA A 74 14.88 1.32 -15.66
N LEU A 75 13.70 0.85 -16.07
CA LEU A 75 13.48 -0.55 -16.43
C LEU A 75 13.79 -0.85 -17.90
N SER A 76 13.79 0.15 -18.78
CA SER A 76 14.19 -0.01 -20.19
C SER A 76 15.70 -0.06 -20.38
N ALA A 77 16.49 0.31 -19.39
CA ALA A 77 17.95 0.21 -19.45
C ALA A 77 18.38 -1.27 -19.63
N ASN A 78 19.54 -1.48 -20.28
CA ASN A 78 20.10 -2.83 -20.47
C ASN A 78 21.54 -2.88 -19.97
N PRO A 79 21.82 -3.53 -18.81
CA PRO A 79 20.84 -4.19 -17.94
C PRO A 79 19.86 -3.20 -17.25
N ALA A 80 18.68 -3.67 -16.85
CA ALA A 80 17.74 -2.87 -16.10
C ALA A 80 18.37 -2.35 -14.81
N GLU A 81 18.07 -1.11 -14.45
CA GLU A 81 18.63 -0.47 -13.26
C GLU A 81 18.12 -1.09 -11.96
N PHE A 82 16.89 -1.63 -11.97
CA PHE A 82 16.25 -2.24 -10.81
C PHE A 82 15.81 -3.66 -11.08
N SER A 83 15.96 -4.53 -10.07
CA SER A 83 15.51 -5.92 -10.09
C SER A 83 14.02 -6.05 -9.81
N ALA A 84 13.46 -5.13 -9.05
CA ALA A 84 12.06 -5.10 -8.67
C ALA A 84 11.56 -3.66 -8.51
N LYS A 85 10.25 -3.48 -8.61
CA LYS A 85 9.60 -2.18 -8.47
C LYS A 85 8.29 -2.29 -7.72
N LEU A 86 8.01 -1.28 -6.88
CA LEU A 86 6.68 -1.07 -6.35
C LEU A 86 5.74 -0.58 -7.44
N VAL A 87 4.68 -1.32 -7.69
CA VAL A 87 3.63 -0.94 -8.64
C VAL A 87 2.34 -0.58 -7.93
N THR A 88 1.54 0.24 -8.58
CA THR A 88 0.14 0.51 -8.22
C THR A 88 -0.77 0.05 -9.35
N ASN A 89 -2.06 -0.08 -9.10
CA ASN A 89 -3.04 -0.43 -10.14
C ASN A 89 -2.93 0.47 -11.38
N GLY A 90 -2.62 1.76 -11.20
CA GLY A 90 -2.48 2.71 -12.31
C GLY A 90 -1.13 2.66 -13.03
N SER A 91 -0.08 2.07 -12.44
CA SER A 91 1.26 2.05 -13.03
C SER A 91 1.63 0.72 -13.69
N ILE A 92 0.97 -0.37 -13.33
CA ILE A 92 1.29 -1.71 -13.83
C ILE A 92 1.01 -1.85 -15.32
N THR A 93 -0.07 -1.28 -15.82
CA THR A 93 -0.49 -1.38 -17.22
C THR A 93 0.56 -0.82 -18.18
N THR A 94 1.15 0.34 -17.87
CA THR A 94 2.22 0.92 -18.69
C THR A 94 3.41 -0.02 -18.77
N LEU A 95 3.84 -0.59 -17.64
CA LEU A 95 4.99 -1.51 -17.61
C LEU A 95 4.73 -2.80 -18.38
N MET A 96 3.47 -3.30 -18.36
CA MET A 96 3.08 -4.46 -19.15
C MET A 96 3.07 -4.17 -20.64
N ASN A 97 2.47 -3.04 -21.05
CA ASN A 97 2.40 -2.64 -22.46
C ASN A 97 3.79 -2.47 -23.08
N ASP A 98 4.75 -1.98 -22.30
CA ASP A 98 6.14 -1.76 -22.71
C ASP A 98 7.02 -3.02 -22.51
N ASN A 99 6.45 -4.15 -22.06
CA ASN A 99 7.15 -5.40 -21.74
C ASN A 99 8.31 -5.23 -20.75
N LEU A 100 8.16 -4.33 -19.77
CA LEU A 100 9.19 -4.00 -18.79
C LEU A 100 9.09 -4.83 -17.51
N ILE A 101 8.04 -5.63 -17.36
CA ILE A 101 7.86 -6.58 -16.27
C ILE A 101 7.45 -7.94 -16.82
N ARG A 102 7.81 -8.99 -16.09
CA ARG A 102 7.49 -10.36 -16.47
C ARG A 102 6.46 -10.99 -15.50
N PRO A 103 5.77 -12.04 -15.92
CA PRO A 103 4.99 -12.88 -15.00
C PRO A 103 5.85 -13.43 -13.86
N LEU A 104 5.24 -13.61 -12.69
CA LEU A 104 5.86 -14.10 -11.46
C LEU A 104 5.41 -15.50 -11.08
N ASP A 105 4.71 -16.22 -11.98
CA ASP A 105 4.11 -17.53 -11.70
C ASP A 105 5.14 -18.54 -11.19
N ASP A 106 6.33 -18.55 -11.78
CA ASP A 106 7.45 -19.41 -11.37
C ASP A 106 7.93 -19.11 -9.94
N LEU A 107 8.03 -17.82 -9.59
CA LEU A 107 8.43 -17.38 -8.25
C LEU A 107 7.33 -17.64 -7.23
N VAL A 108 6.08 -17.38 -7.58
CA VAL A 108 4.93 -17.65 -6.70
C VAL A 108 4.76 -19.14 -6.48
N ALA A 109 4.93 -19.97 -7.49
CA ALA A 109 4.89 -21.42 -7.33
C ALA A 109 5.99 -21.93 -6.38
N LYS A 110 7.18 -21.32 -6.43
CA LYS A 110 8.33 -21.76 -5.61
C LYS A 110 8.29 -21.20 -4.19
N TYR A 111 7.92 -19.93 -4.02
CA TYR A 111 8.07 -19.21 -2.76
C TYR A 111 6.76 -18.68 -2.18
N GLY A 112 5.67 -18.73 -2.94
CA GLY A 112 4.40 -18.08 -2.62
C GLY A 112 3.37 -18.94 -1.90
N SER A 113 3.79 -20.07 -1.26
CA SER A 113 2.85 -20.99 -0.60
C SER A 113 2.02 -20.36 0.52
N ALA A 114 2.52 -19.28 1.14
CA ALA A 114 1.81 -18.54 2.18
C ALA A 114 0.93 -17.42 1.64
N LEU A 115 1.02 -17.09 0.33
CA LEU A 115 0.23 -16.03 -0.28
C LEU A 115 -1.23 -16.45 -0.44
N GLN A 116 -2.12 -15.57 -0.05
CA GLN A 116 -3.55 -15.73 -0.29
C GLN A 116 -3.92 -15.31 -1.72
N ASP A 117 -5.03 -15.80 -2.24
CA ASP A 117 -5.41 -15.54 -3.62
C ASP A 117 -5.67 -14.05 -3.90
N ASN A 118 -6.21 -13.31 -2.94
CA ASN A 118 -6.43 -11.87 -3.05
C ASN A 118 -5.13 -11.03 -3.04
N GLN A 119 -4.00 -11.63 -2.72
CA GLN A 119 -2.68 -10.99 -2.83
C GLN A 119 -2.04 -11.16 -4.20
N LYS A 120 -2.52 -12.09 -5.02
CA LYS A 120 -2.01 -12.35 -6.36
C LYS A 120 -2.70 -11.45 -7.37
N ILE A 121 -1.97 -10.52 -7.96
CA ILE A 121 -2.49 -9.63 -9.00
C ILE A 121 -2.39 -10.35 -10.34
N VAL A 122 -3.52 -10.91 -10.75
CA VAL A 122 -3.64 -11.71 -11.99
C VAL A 122 -4.17 -10.85 -13.12
N ILE A 123 -3.44 -10.83 -14.24
CA ILE A 123 -3.83 -10.16 -15.49
C ILE A 123 -3.63 -11.17 -16.61
N ASP A 124 -4.66 -11.37 -17.43
CA ASP A 124 -4.67 -12.35 -18.53
C ASP A 124 -4.19 -13.75 -18.09
N GLY A 125 -4.63 -14.19 -16.89
CA GLY A 125 -4.33 -15.51 -16.34
C GLY A 125 -2.91 -15.69 -15.81
N LYS A 126 -2.09 -14.63 -15.73
CA LYS A 126 -0.73 -14.66 -15.20
C LYS A 126 -0.56 -13.69 -14.02
N ILE A 127 0.27 -14.06 -13.06
CA ILE A 127 0.56 -13.24 -11.88
C ILE A 127 1.66 -12.23 -12.23
N TYR A 128 1.36 -10.94 -12.18
CA TYR A 128 2.34 -9.87 -12.47
C TYR A 128 2.81 -9.10 -11.24
N ALA A 129 2.07 -9.19 -10.15
CA ALA A 129 2.48 -8.55 -8.90
C ALA A 129 1.91 -9.29 -7.70
N VAL A 130 2.51 -9.03 -6.54
CA VAL A 130 2.01 -9.48 -5.23
C VAL A 130 1.61 -8.25 -4.42
N ALA A 131 0.34 -8.20 -4.01
CA ALA A 131 -0.17 -7.13 -3.18
C ALA A 131 0.31 -7.31 -1.74
N PHE A 132 0.94 -6.28 -1.19
CA PHE A 132 1.34 -6.23 0.22
C PHE A 132 0.57 -5.16 1.00
N MET A 133 -0.13 -4.26 0.29
CA MET A 133 -0.91 -3.18 0.88
C MET A 133 -2.21 -2.98 0.09
N ALA A 134 -3.31 -2.81 0.81
CA ALA A 134 -4.58 -2.36 0.27
C ALA A 134 -4.97 -1.05 0.97
N ASN A 135 -5.22 -0.01 0.17
CA ASN A 135 -5.69 1.26 0.69
C ASN A 135 -7.21 1.35 0.54
N ALA A 136 -7.86 1.92 1.56
CA ALA A 136 -9.26 2.27 1.50
C ALA A 136 -9.46 3.68 2.06
N GLN A 137 -10.41 4.41 1.48
CA GLN A 137 -10.82 5.70 2.01
C GLN A 137 -11.94 5.47 3.04
N HIS A 138 -11.82 6.11 4.18
CA HIS A 138 -12.77 6.01 5.29
C HIS A 138 -13.11 7.41 5.80
N LEU A 139 -14.35 7.60 6.23
CA LEU A 139 -14.71 8.76 7.01
C LEU A 139 -14.20 8.56 8.44
N TRP A 140 -13.24 9.39 8.85
CA TRP A 140 -12.79 9.50 10.22
C TRP A 140 -13.51 10.65 10.92
N TYR A 141 -14.07 10.42 12.08
CA TYR A 141 -14.79 11.45 12.82
C TYR A 141 -14.44 11.42 14.31
N ARG A 142 -14.62 12.56 14.96
CA ARG A 142 -14.46 12.69 16.41
C ARG A 142 -15.81 12.44 17.08
N GLU A 143 -15.98 11.22 17.61
CA GLU A 143 -17.20 10.78 18.26
C GLU A 143 -17.65 11.73 19.38
N SER A 144 -16.72 12.23 20.21
CA SER A 144 -17.03 13.18 21.26
C SER A 144 -17.68 14.45 20.77
N ILE A 145 -17.23 15.00 19.61
CA ILE A 145 -17.83 16.22 19.05
C ILE A 145 -19.22 15.96 18.50
N LEU A 146 -19.43 14.82 17.82
CA LEU A 146 -20.75 14.45 17.32
C LEU A 146 -21.74 14.27 18.48
N ASN A 147 -21.35 13.53 19.53
CA ASN A 147 -22.17 13.30 20.70
C ASN A 147 -22.51 14.59 21.43
N ASP A 148 -21.54 15.46 21.67
CA ASP A 148 -21.73 16.78 22.34
C ASP A 148 -22.75 17.67 21.62
N LEU A 149 -22.84 17.55 20.28
CA LEU A 149 -23.73 18.37 19.44
C LEU A 149 -25.01 17.64 19.02
N GLY A 150 -25.20 16.39 19.48
CA GLY A 150 -26.36 15.58 19.10
C GLY A 150 -26.41 15.29 17.62
N ILE A 151 -25.25 15.09 16.98
CA ILE A 151 -25.12 14.78 15.55
C ILE A 151 -24.96 13.27 15.39
N ALA A 152 -25.85 12.64 14.61
CA ALA A 152 -25.67 11.24 14.22
C ALA A 152 -24.43 11.05 13.35
N VAL A 153 -23.85 9.84 13.36
CA VAL A 153 -22.71 9.52 12.47
C VAL A 153 -23.18 9.63 11.02
N PRO A 154 -22.55 10.51 10.20
CA PRO A 154 -22.95 10.67 8.81
C PRO A 154 -22.74 9.39 7.98
N SER A 155 -23.69 9.11 7.10
CA SER A 155 -23.69 7.97 6.17
C SER A 155 -23.66 8.39 4.69
N THR A 156 -23.91 9.65 4.42
CA THR A 156 -23.86 10.25 3.08
C THR A 156 -22.95 11.49 3.06
N TYR A 157 -22.53 11.92 1.88
CA TYR A 157 -21.72 13.14 1.74
C TYR A 157 -22.50 14.39 2.15
N GLU A 158 -23.79 14.45 1.88
CA GLU A 158 -24.67 15.54 2.30
C GLU A 158 -24.73 15.63 3.83
N GLU A 159 -24.84 14.49 4.51
CA GLU A 159 -24.81 14.42 5.98
C GLU A 159 -23.45 14.84 6.55
N VAL A 160 -22.34 14.52 5.87
CA VAL A 160 -20.99 14.98 6.27
C VAL A 160 -20.92 16.51 6.19
N ILE A 161 -21.42 17.11 5.12
CA ILE A 161 -21.44 18.58 4.95
C ILE A 161 -22.32 19.21 6.04
N ALA A 162 -23.55 18.70 6.24
CA ALA A 162 -24.45 19.22 7.26
C ALA A 162 -23.86 19.10 8.69
N ALA A 163 -23.17 18.00 8.99
CA ALA A 163 -22.45 17.83 10.26
C ALA A 163 -21.32 18.85 10.40
N ALA A 164 -20.55 19.07 9.33
CA ALA A 164 -19.46 20.05 9.32
C ALA A 164 -19.99 21.48 9.55
N GLU A 165 -21.09 21.86 8.94
CA GLU A 165 -21.72 23.17 9.15
C GLU A 165 -22.18 23.36 10.60
N LYS A 166 -22.82 22.37 11.22
CA LYS A 166 -23.21 22.41 12.64
C LYS A 166 -22.01 22.54 13.56
N ILE A 167 -20.95 21.76 13.31
CA ILE A 167 -19.72 21.83 14.11
C ILE A 167 -19.08 23.22 13.99
N LYS A 168 -19.02 23.78 12.79
CA LYS A 168 -18.50 25.14 12.55
C LYS A 168 -19.33 26.19 13.28
N ALA A 169 -20.66 26.13 13.15
CA ALA A 169 -21.57 27.05 13.81
C ALA A 169 -21.49 27.00 15.35
N SER A 170 -21.18 25.84 15.91
CA SER A 170 -20.98 25.69 17.37
C SER A 170 -19.70 26.34 17.88
N GLY A 171 -18.78 26.76 17.02
CA GLY A 171 -17.49 27.30 17.38
C GLY A 171 -16.45 26.26 17.90
N LYS A 172 -16.80 24.98 17.95
CA LYS A 172 -15.88 23.91 18.43
C LYS A 172 -14.70 23.70 17.50
N MET A 173 -14.88 23.90 16.18
CA MET A 173 -13.83 23.79 15.17
C MET A 173 -14.03 24.83 14.07
N ALA A 174 -12.95 25.52 13.70
CA ALA A 174 -12.96 26.47 12.60
C ALA A 174 -13.06 25.79 11.23
N ASN A 175 -12.36 24.64 11.11
CA ASN A 175 -12.31 23.82 9.89
C ASN A 175 -12.72 22.39 10.25
N PRO A 176 -14.00 22.08 10.28
CA PRO A 176 -14.52 20.81 10.77
C PRO A 176 -14.42 19.65 9.77
N TYR A 177 -14.08 19.92 8.53
CA TYR A 177 -13.88 18.93 7.49
C TYR A 177 -12.52 19.09 6.82
N ALA A 178 -11.86 17.97 6.54
CA ALA A 178 -10.64 17.92 5.77
C ALA A 178 -10.66 16.72 4.82
N GLY A 179 -10.17 16.90 3.62
CA GLY A 179 -10.00 15.88 2.60
C GLY A 179 -8.68 16.01 1.88
N ALA A 180 -8.35 15.08 1.01
CA ALA A 180 -7.11 15.06 0.27
C ALA A 180 -7.22 15.84 -1.05
N PHE A 181 -7.44 17.14 -0.99
CA PHE A 181 -7.77 18.00 -2.13
C PHE A 181 -6.57 18.58 -2.89
N LYS A 182 -5.34 18.11 -2.62
CA LYS A 182 -4.19 18.52 -3.40
C LYS A 182 -4.37 18.08 -4.86
N SER A 183 -4.22 19.03 -5.80
CA SER A 183 -4.29 18.74 -7.23
C SER A 183 -3.39 17.58 -7.65
N GLY A 184 -3.87 16.72 -8.54
CA GLY A 184 -3.23 15.51 -8.99
C GLY A 184 -3.86 14.25 -8.38
N TRP A 185 -3.05 13.27 -7.99
CA TRP A 185 -3.51 11.96 -7.52
C TRP A 185 -4.57 12.05 -6.40
N ASN A 186 -4.32 12.85 -5.37
CA ASN A 186 -5.19 12.91 -4.20
C ASN A 186 -6.60 13.41 -4.57
N LEU A 187 -6.70 14.55 -5.25
CA LEU A 187 -7.99 15.08 -5.70
C LEU A 187 -8.69 14.12 -6.68
N GLY A 188 -7.91 13.45 -7.54
CA GLY A 188 -8.44 12.42 -8.43
C GLY A 188 -9.08 11.26 -7.68
N GLN A 189 -8.49 10.82 -6.56
CA GLN A 189 -9.06 9.75 -5.72
C GLN A 189 -10.36 10.21 -5.02
N GLU A 190 -10.42 11.45 -4.55
CA GLU A 190 -11.67 11.99 -3.98
C GLU A 190 -12.79 12.01 -5.03
N PHE A 191 -12.48 12.44 -6.27
CA PHE A 191 -13.44 12.38 -7.38
C PHE A 191 -13.89 10.94 -7.67
N VAL A 192 -12.96 10.00 -7.77
CA VAL A 192 -13.26 8.57 -8.01
C VAL A 192 -14.23 8.05 -6.96
N ASN A 193 -13.94 8.33 -5.68
CA ASN A 193 -14.75 7.86 -4.56
C ASN A 193 -16.18 8.45 -4.62
N MET A 194 -16.31 9.76 -4.85
CA MET A 194 -17.61 10.41 -4.98
C MET A 194 -18.38 9.96 -6.22
N TYR A 195 -17.70 9.80 -7.36
CA TYR A 195 -18.33 9.34 -8.61
C TYR A 195 -18.91 7.92 -8.48
N LEU A 196 -18.16 7.00 -7.86
CA LEU A 196 -18.64 5.65 -7.56
C LEU A 196 -19.76 5.67 -6.52
N GLY A 197 -19.66 6.54 -5.50
CA GLY A 197 -20.71 6.76 -4.50
C GLY A 197 -22.04 7.24 -5.11
N HIS A 198 -22.00 8.02 -6.18
CA HIS A 198 -23.17 8.38 -6.98
C HIS A 198 -23.62 7.28 -7.98
N GLY A 199 -23.04 6.08 -7.89
CA GLY A 199 -23.32 4.94 -8.78
C GLY A 199 -22.78 5.15 -10.20
N GLY A 200 -21.68 5.88 -10.34
CA GLY A 200 -20.99 6.06 -11.63
C GLY A 200 -20.20 4.83 -12.05
N ASP A 201 -20.10 4.64 -13.36
CA ASP A 201 -19.24 3.65 -13.99
C ASP A 201 -18.24 4.36 -14.90
N PHE A 202 -16.95 4.02 -14.81
CA PHE A 202 -15.90 4.67 -15.60
C PHE A 202 -15.98 4.33 -17.08
N PHE A 203 -16.48 3.15 -17.40
CA PHE A 203 -16.61 2.66 -18.76
C PHE A 203 -18.04 2.20 -19.03
N LYS A 204 -18.46 2.26 -20.29
CA LYS A 204 -19.70 1.62 -20.71
C LYS A 204 -19.55 0.10 -20.57
N ALA A 205 -20.62 -0.55 -20.10
CA ALA A 205 -20.60 -1.99 -19.82
C ALA A 205 -20.06 -2.81 -21.00
N GLY A 206 -19.03 -3.65 -20.73
CA GLY A 206 -18.41 -4.52 -21.70
C GLY A 206 -17.53 -3.83 -22.75
N THR A 207 -17.18 -2.57 -22.58
CA THR A 207 -16.37 -1.80 -23.54
C THR A 207 -15.23 -1.04 -22.85
N ALA A 208 -14.29 -0.51 -23.63
CA ALA A 208 -13.28 0.44 -23.19
C ALA A 208 -13.72 1.92 -23.38
N GLU A 209 -14.99 2.16 -23.72
CA GLU A 209 -15.51 3.50 -23.94
C GLU A 209 -15.74 4.21 -22.60
N VAL A 210 -15.10 5.37 -22.41
CA VAL A 210 -15.18 6.15 -21.18
C VAL A 210 -16.60 6.71 -20.97
N SER A 211 -17.14 6.55 -19.76
CA SER A 211 -18.52 6.92 -19.39
C SER A 211 -18.61 8.04 -18.34
N VAL A 212 -17.50 8.66 -17.94
CA VAL A 212 -17.43 9.64 -16.84
C VAL A 212 -18.21 10.92 -17.12
N ASN A 213 -18.30 11.34 -18.39
CA ASN A 213 -18.99 12.57 -18.77
C ASN A 213 -20.51 12.36 -18.81
N ASN A 214 -21.14 12.36 -17.64
CA ASN A 214 -22.56 12.15 -17.43
C ASN A 214 -23.07 12.91 -16.18
N ALA A 215 -24.36 12.83 -15.90
CA ALA A 215 -24.98 13.51 -14.76
C ALA A 215 -24.35 13.13 -13.41
N LYS A 216 -23.92 11.89 -13.22
CA LYS A 216 -23.27 11.41 -12.00
C LYS A 216 -21.87 12.02 -11.84
N GLY A 217 -21.14 12.15 -12.96
CA GLY A 217 -19.85 12.84 -12.97
C GLY A 217 -19.97 14.31 -12.60
N VAL A 218 -21.01 14.98 -13.13
CA VAL A 218 -21.33 16.38 -12.75
C VAL A 218 -21.71 16.48 -11.28
N ALA A 219 -22.51 15.55 -10.75
CA ALA A 219 -22.87 15.53 -9.33
C ALA A 219 -21.64 15.36 -8.43
N ALA A 220 -20.74 14.44 -8.76
CA ALA A 220 -19.49 14.24 -8.03
C ALA A 220 -18.60 15.50 -8.05
N LEU A 221 -18.48 16.19 -9.18
CA LEU A 221 -17.72 17.44 -9.27
C LEU A 221 -18.36 18.57 -8.46
N ASN A 222 -19.69 18.66 -8.45
CA ASN A 222 -20.40 19.66 -7.64
C ASN A 222 -20.22 19.41 -6.13
N MET A 223 -20.13 18.15 -5.72
CA MET A 223 -19.86 17.78 -4.33
C MET A 223 -18.44 18.14 -3.89
N LEU A 224 -17.47 18.10 -4.81
CA LEU A 224 -16.08 18.51 -4.55
C LEU A 224 -15.89 20.02 -4.48
N LYS A 225 -16.82 20.82 -5.00
CA LYS A 225 -16.76 22.28 -5.08
C LYS A 225 -17.15 22.93 -3.76
#